data_464e79313543ec8b2e232386e86650a6
#
_entry.id   464e79313543ec8b2e232386e86650a6
#
_cell.length_a   1.000
_cell.length_b   1.000
_cell.length_c   1.000
_cell.angle_alpha   90.00
_cell.angle_beta   90.00
_cell.angle_gamma   90.00
#
_symmetry.space_group_name_H-M   'P 1'
#
loop_
_entity.id
_entity.type
_entity.pdbx_description
1 polymer ?
#
loop_
_entity_poly.entity_id
_entity_poly.type
_entity_poly.pdbx_seq_one_letter_code
_entity_poly.pdbx_strand_id
1 'polypeptide(L)'
;LRDDNFTINSFLNPKSRQATLPPLLDKIVVDKLPETFGVYYFKNLAKEVIYVGKANNIKQRVISHFYDKKKKEQNMCLETADISFVKTGSELLALLLESSEIKHIYPKFNRAQRRAGEAIGLFSYEDQKGIIHLAYNRLKLAPNAIMKYYSVVECRTHLESLCAEFELCPKYCHLQTNVSSCFHFQLKECKGICCDKETIEEYNKRVKVAINSVGIGAENIVIKETGRTKNEVGFALVLDGIYKGIGYLDISQDESLENPEDYQFFVEPKKDNRDVQRIITSYLKKKEKLKAIENGEISI
;
A
#
# COMPACT_ATOMS: atom_id res chain seq x y z
N LEU A 1 -17.23 37.78 -21.66
CA LEU A 1 -16.62 36.82 -22.62
C LEU A 1 -15.22 37.21 -23.09
N ARG A 2 -14.88 38.53 -23.19
CA ARG A 2 -13.52 38.99 -23.57
C ARG A 2 -12.53 38.89 -22.42
N ASP A 3 -12.97 39.13 -21.20
CA ASP A 3 -12.11 39.09 -20.00
C ASP A 3 -11.72 37.64 -19.64
N ASP A 4 -12.62 36.68 -19.86
CA ASP A 4 -12.36 35.25 -19.60
C ASP A 4 -11.25 34.69 -20.51
N ASN A 5 -11.23 35.09 -21.78
CA ASN A 5 -10.19 34.68 -22.73
C ASN A 5 -8.81 35.26 -22.40
N PHE A 6 -8.74 36.47 -21.86
CA PHE A 6 -7.49 37.09 -21.44
C PHE A 6 -6.92 36.36 -20.23
N THR A 7 -7.75 36.02 -19.23
CA THR A 7 -7.37 35.32 -18.02
C THR A 7 -6.90 33.88 -18.37
N ILE A 8 -7.63 33.16 -19.22
CA ILE A 8 -7.25 31.83 -19.69
C ILE A 8 -5.91 31.85 -20.44
N ASN A 9 -5.72 32.83 -21.35
CA ASN A 9 -4.49 32.95 -22.12
C ASN A 9 -3.27 33.34 -21.24
N SER A 10 -3.45 34.16 -20.21
CA SER A 10 -2.39 34.51 -19.27
C SER A 10 -1.99 33.32 -18.41
N PHE A 11 -2.96 32.52 -17.99
CA PHE A 11 -2.74 31.27 -17.22
C PHE A 11 -2.01 30.19 -18.06
N LEU A 12 -2.34 30.09 -19.34
CA LEU A 12 -1.73 29.14 -20.28
C LEU A 12 -0.44 29.66 -20.94
N ASN A 13 -0.05 30.92 -20.69
CA ASN A 13 1.13 31.50 -21.31
C ASN A 13 2.43 30.89 -20.73
N PRO A 14 3.20 30.11 -21.51
CA PRO A 14 4.40 29.42 -21.03
C PRO A 14 5.57 30.34 -20.68
N LYS A 15 5.51 31.63 -21.04
CA LYS A 15 6.55 32.66 -20.79
C LYS A 15 6.28 33.49 -19.53
N SER A 16 5.08 33.40 -18.95
CA SER A 16 4.77 34.10 -17.70
C SER A 16 5.52 33.47 -16.53
N ARG A 17 6.33 34.24 -15.80
CA ARG A 17 6.98 33.84 -14.55
C ARG A 17 6.09 34.04 -13.32
N GLN A 18 4.95 34.69 -13.47
CA GLN A 18 3.97 34.89 -12.40
C GLN A 18 2.96 33.76 -12.45
N ALA A 19 2.85 33.01 -11.34
CA ALA A 19 1.75 32.06 -11.18
C ALA A 19 0.47 32.84 -11.03
N THR A 20 -0.41 32.69 -11.99
CA THR A 20 -1.78 33.16 -11.90
C THR A 20 -2.57 32.09 -11.15
N LEU A 21 -3.37 32.49 -10.20
CA LEU A 21 -4.31 31.57 -9.54
C LEU A 21 -5.24 30.93 -10.59
N PRO A 22 -5.68 29.68 -10.38
CA PRO A 22 -6.74 29.10 -11.17
C PRO A 22 -7.94 30.06 -11.29
N PRO A 23 -8.54 30.23 -12.47
CA PRO A 23 -9.51 31.27 -12.73
C PRO A 23 -10.80 31.21 -11.89
N LEU A 24 -11.11 30.01 -11.37
CA LEU A 24 -12.30 29.78 -10.53
C LEU A 24 -11.97 29.74 -9.02
N LEU A 25 -10.68 29.82 -8.64
CA LEU A 25 -10.24 29.66 -7.27
C LEU A 25 -10.07 31.02 -6.57
N ASP A 26 -10.74 31.19 -5.43
CA ASP A 26 -10.54 32.36 -4.58
C ASP A 26 -9.18 32.33 -3.89
N LYS A 27 -8.47 33.46 -3.88
CA LYS A 27 -7.20 33.64 -3.18
C LYS A 27 -7.30 33.30 -1.68
N ILE A 28 -8.41 33.60 -1.02
CA ILE A 28 -8.65 33.33 0.38
C ILE A 28 -8.51 31.83 0.69
N VAL A 29 -8.87 30.94 -0.25
CA VAL A 29 -8.71 29.48 -0.08
C VAL A 29 -7.24 29.11 0.01
N VAL A 30 -6.40 29.69 -0.86
CA VAL A 30 -4.96 29.44 -0.89
C VAL A 30 -4.25 30.00 0.34
N ASP A 31 -4.67 31.19 0.79
CA ASP A 31 -4.08 31.85 1.97
C ASP A 31 -4.31 31.05 3.25
N LYS A 32 -5.42 30.29 3.35
CA LYS A 32 -5.77 29.41 4.49
C LYS A 32 -5.07 28.07 4.48
N LEU A 33 -4.34 27.70 3.42
CA LEU A 33 -3.66 26.40 3.36
C LEU A 33 -2.52 26.32 4.39
N PRO A 34 -2.42 25.21 5.15
CA PRO A 34 -1.39 25.04 6.16
C PRO A 34 -0.05 24.61 5.54
N GLU A 35 1.03 24.92 6.26
CA GLU A 35 2.40 24.53 5.92
C GLU A 35 2.83 23.29 6.71
N THR A 36 2.10 22.20 6.56
CA THR A 36 2.32 20.94 7.29
C THR A 36 2.02 19.72 6.43
N PHE A 37 2.36 18.53 6.95
CA PHE A 37 2.03 17.25 6.32
C PHE A 37 0.52 17.06 6.21
N GLY A 38 0.09 16.50 5.07
CA GLY A 38 -1.30 16.11 4.92
C GLY A 38 -1.69 15.76 3.49
N VAL A 39 -3.00 15.60 3.32
CA VAL A 39 -3.67 15.34 2.05
C VAL A 39 -4.53 16.54 1.69
N TYR A 40 -4.50 16.94 0.42
CA TYR A 40 -5.32 18.02 -0.12
C TYR A 40 -6.18 17.53 -1.28
N TYR A 41 -7.32 18.20 -1.46
CA TYR A 41 -8.36 17.83 -2.40
C TYR A 41 -8.72 19.03 -3.27
N PHE A 42 -8.54 18.92 -4.58
CA PHE A 42 -9.04 19.90 -5.52
C PHE A 42 -10.49 19.59 -5.89
N LYS A 43 -11.35 20.57 -5.84
CA LYS A 43 -12.78 20.44 -6.11
C LYS A 43 -13.19 21.35 -7.25
N ASN A 44 -14.12 20.87 -8.09
CA ASN A 44 -14.76 21.67 -9.15
C ASN A 44 -15.90 22.55 -8.58
N LEU A 45 -16.56 23.30 -9.46
CA LEU A 45 -17.72 24.14 -9.10
C LEU A 45 -18.89 23.35 -8.50
N ALA A 46 -19.06 22.08 -8.89
CA ALA A 46 -20.04 21.18 -8.32
C ALA A 46 -19.63 20.58 -6.95
N LYS A 47 -18.49 21.05 -6.38
CA LYS A 47 -17.86 20.54 -5.13
C LYS A 47 -17.40 19.07 -5.21
N GLU A 48 -17.35 18.49 -6.40
CA GLU A 48 -16.80 17.16 -6.59
C GLU A 48 -15.27 17.19 -6.49
N VAL A 49 -14.69 16.21 -5.81
CA VAL A 49 -13.23 16.06 -5.71
C VAL A 49 -12.68 15.53 -7.05
N ILE A 50 -11.93 16.38 -7.73
CA ILE A 50 -11.32 16.07 -9.04
C ILE A 50 -9.88 15.60 -8.95
N TYR A 51 -9.20 15.87 -7.82
CA TYR A 51 -7.83 15.42 -7.54
C TYR A 51 -7.57 15.30 -6.05
N VAL A 52 -6.80 14.29 -5.65
CA VAL A 52 -6.28 14.08 -4.30
C VAL A 52 -4.76 14.02 -4.39
N GLY A 53 -4.06 14.68 -3.47
CA GLY A 53 -2.60 14.64 -3.41
C GLY A 53 -2.08 14.73 -1.98
N LYS A 54 -0.94 14.06 -1.72
CA LYS A 54 -0.21 14.19 -0.45
C LYS A 54 0.84 15.30 -0.51
N ALA A 55 1.17 15.85 0.63
CA ALA A 55 2.24 16.84 0.75
C ALA A 55 2.96 16.77 2.11
N ASN A 56 4.25 17.11 2.10
CA ASN A 56 5.00 17.41 3.31
C ASN A 56 4.74 18.85 3.76
N ASN A 57 4.40 19.73 2.82
CA ASN A 57 3.89 21.09 3.02
C ASN A 57 2.75 21.31 2.02
N ILE A 58 1.51 21.31 2.54
CA ILE A 58 0.30 21.41 1.71
C ILE A 58 0.31 22.68 0.88
N LYS A 59 0.57 23.83 1.50
CA LYS A 59 0.55 25.13 0.81
C LYS A 59 1.53 25.20 -0.35
N GLN A 60 2.80 24.81 -0.09
CA GLN A 60 3.84 24.80 -1.13
C GLN A 60 3.49 23.83 -2.27
N ARG A 61 2.96 22.65 -1.94
CA ARG A 61 2.60 21.65 -2.93
C ARG A 61 1.44 22.09 -3.81
N VAL A 62 0.40 22.66 -3.23
CA VAL A 62 -0.74 23.22 -3.97
C VAL A 62 -0.28 24.33 -4.91
N ILE A 63 0.51 25.27 -4.42
CA ILE A 63 1.06 26.35 -5.24
C ILE A 63 1.92 25.79 -6.38
N SER A 64 2.69 24.72 -6.16
CA SER A 64 3.51 24.11 -7.21
C SER A 64 2.71 23.59 -8.40
N HIS A 65 1.45 23.16 -8.21
CA HIS A 65 0.57 22.76 -9.31
C HIS A 65 0.24 23.93 -10.24
N PHE A 66 0.13 25.15 -9.72
CA PHE A 66 -0.20 26.34 -10.52
C PHE A 66 0.94 26.75 -11.45
N TYR A 67 2.18 26.33 -11.15
CA TYR A 67 3.35 26.57 -11.99
C TYR A 67 3.66 25.40 -12.95
N ASP A 68 3.02 24.25 -12.81
CA ASP A 68 3.32 23.08 -13.65
C ASP A 68 2.74 23.27 -15.05
N LYS A 69 3.62 23.19 -16.06
CA LYS A 69 3.26 23.42 -17.47
C LYS A 69 2.67 22.21 -18.17
N LYS A 70 2.57 21.07 -17.49
CA LYS A 70 1.97 19.88 -18.08
C LYS A 70 0.49 20.10 -18.36
N LYS A 71 0.03 19.73 -19.56
CA LYS A 71 -1.37 19.90 -20.00
C LYS A 71 -2.39 19.34 -19.00
N LYS A 72 -2.06 18.23 -18.35
CA LYS A 72 -2.92 17.60 -17.32
C LYS A 72 -3.10 18.52 -16.10
N GLU A 73 -1.99 19.08 -15.59
CA GLU A 73 -2.00 19.98 -14.42
C GLU A 73 -2.75 21.28 -14.75
N GLN A 74 -2.51 21.83 -15.93
CA GLN A 74 -3.24 23.03 -16.41
C GLN A 74 -4.74 22.77 -16.48
N ASN A 75 -5.18 21.65 -17.07
CA ASN A 75 -6.60 21.30 -17.14
C ASN A 75 -7.21 21.10 -15.76
N MET A 76 -6.47 20.49 -14.83
CA MET A 76 -6.89 20.34 -13.44
C MET A 76 -7.07 21.70 -12.76
N CYS A 77 -6.10 22.60 -12.91
CA CYS A 77 -6.18 23.94 -12.36
C CYS A 77 -7.35 24.75 -12.94
N LEU A 78 -7.63 24.64 -14.25
CA LEU A 78 -8.77 25.31 -14.88
C LEU A 78 -10.13 24.86 -14.32
N GLU A 79 -10.26 23.61 -13.90
CA GLU A 79 -11.48 23.07 -13.29
C GLU A 79 -11.55 23.30 -11.77
N THR A 80 -10.45 23.73 -11.12
CA THR A 80 -10.37 23.88 -9.67
C THR A 80 -11.06 25.15 -9.20
N ALA A 81 -12.10 25.01 -8.38
CA ALA A 81 -12.85 26.11 -7.78
C ALA A 81 -12.71 26.19 -6.26
N ASP A 82 -12.31 25.09 -5.60
CA ASP A 82 -12.09 25.03 -4.15
C ASP A 82 -11.00 24.02 -3.81
N ILE A 83 -10.37 24.20 -2.63
CA ILE A 83 -9.35 23.28 -2.10
C ILE A 83 -9.62 23.03 -0.64
N SER A 84 -9.81 21.77 -0.28
CA SER A 84 -9.84 21.34 1.14
C SER A 84 -8.63 20.49 1.49
N PHE A 85 -8.39 20.28 2.77
CA PHE A 85 -7.24 19.50 3.23
C PHE A 85 -7.53 18.77 4.54
N VAL A 86 -6.72 17.74 4.81
CA VAL A 86 -6.64 17.02 6.09
C VAL A 86 -5.18 16.98 6.52
N LYS A 87 -4.88 17.47 7.72
CA LYS A 87 -3.54 17.36 8.32
C LYS A 87 -3.31 15.93 8.81
N THR A 88 -2.09 15.41 8.66
CA THR A 88 -1.75 14.03 9.07
C THR A 88 -0.59 13.94 10.05
N GLY A 89 0.19 15.01 10.20
CA GLY A 89 1.36 15.05 11.09
C GLY A 89 2.62 14.41 10.53
N SER A 90 2.52 13.37 9.69
CA SER A 90 3.68 12.71 9.08
C SER A 90 3.48 12.37 7.60
N GLU A 91 4.59 12.10 6.91
CA GLU A 91 4.58 11.70 5.50
C GLU A 91 3.93 10.31 5.31
N LEU A 92 4.22 9.36 6.21
CA LEU A 92 3.65 8.02 6.13
C LEU A 92 2.13 8.06 6.19
N LEU A 93 1.57 8.76 7.17
CA LEU A 93 0.13 8.88 7.34
C LEU A 93 -0.52 9.63 6.17
N ALA A 94 0.17 10.63 5.60
CA ALA A 94 -0.28 11.31 4.39
C ALA A 94 -0.34 10.37 3.18
N LEU A 95 0.68 9.52 2.97
CA LEU A 95 0.72 8.53 1.89
C LEU A 95 -0.39 7.48 2.02
N LEU A 96 -0.61 6.96 3.23
CA LEU A 96 -1.65 5.96 3.50
C LEU A 96 -3.04 6.54 3.29
N LEU A 97 -3.28 7.77 3.77
CA LEU A 97 -4.54 8.46 3.58
C LEU A 97 -4.80 8.77 2.10
N GLU A 98 -3.82 9.35 1.38
CA GLU A 98 -3.93 9.63 -0.05
C GLU A 98 -4.30 8.38 -0.85
N SER A 99 -3.60 7.26 -0.60
CA SER A 99 -3.87 5.99 -1.28
C SER A 99 -5.29 5.48 -1.05
N SER A 100 -5.81 5.63 0.17
CA SER A 100 -7.18 5.27 0.52
C SER A 100 -8.20 6.17 -0.17
N GLU A 101 -8.00 7.50 -0.09
CA GLU A 101 -8.90 8.51 -0.66
C GLU A 101 -8.99 8.41 -2.19
N ILE A 102 -7.87 8.20 -2.88
CA ILE A 102 -7.87 8.00 -4.35
C ILE A 102 -8.74 6.79 -4.74
N LYS A 103 -8.68 5.71 -3.98
CA LYS A 103 -9.46 4.48 -4.24
C LYS A 103 -10.94 4.61 -3.86
N HIS A 104 -11.24 5.42 -2.87
CA HIS A 104 -12.60 5.66 -2.41
C HIS A 104 -13.33 6.65 -3.34
N ILE A 105 -12.70 7.78 -3.63
CA ILE A 105 -13.30 8.89 -4.38
C ILE A 105 -13.20 8.68 -5.91
N TYR A 106 -12.14 8.00 -6.36
CA TYR A 106 -11.85 7.78 -7.79
C TYR A 106 -11.73 9.08 -8.61
N PRO A 107 -10.91 10.07 -8.20
CA PRO A 107 -10.93 11.40 -8.75
C PRO A 107 -10.50 11.44 -10.22
N LYS A 108 -11.08 12.36 -11.02
CA LYS A 108 -10.86 12.50 -12.47
C LYS A 108 -9.38 12.61 -12.86
N PHE A 109 -8.58 13.36 -12.12
CA PHE A 109 -7.19 13.64 -12.43
C PHE A 109 -6.18 12.72 -11.76
N ASN A 110 -6.57 11.81 -10.85
CA ASN A 110 -5.71 10.75 -10.36
C ASN A 110 -5.80 9.52 -11.27
N ARG A 111 -4.78 9.25 -12.09
CA ARG A 111 -4.75 8.05 -12.95
C ARG A 111 -4.08 6.85 -12.27
N ALA A 112 -3.01 7.12 -11.51
CA ALA A 112 -2.34 6.11 -10.70
C ALA A 112 -3.17 5.75 -9.46
N GLN A 113 -2.98 4.53 -8.93
CA GLN A 113 -3.60 4.02 -7.70
C GLN A 113 -5.15 3.90 -7.70
N ARG A 114 -5.84 4.21 -8.79
CA ARG A 114 -7.30 4.06 -8.85
C ARG A 114 -7.74 2.60 -8.73
N ARG A 115 -7.01 1.67 -9.37
CA ARG A 115 -7.36 0.25 -9.35
C ARG A 115 -6.58 -0.45 -8.25
N ALA A 116 -7.27 -1.01 -7.28
CA ALA A 116 -6.68 -2.04 -6.44
C ALA A 116 -6.44 -3.28 -7.32
N GLY A 117 -5.19 -3.78 -7.38
CA GLY A 117 -4.92 -5.05 -8.02
C GLY A 117 -5.74 -6.17 -7.36
N GLU A 118 -6.14 -7.19 -8.10
CA GLU A 118 -6.79 -8.37 -7.52
C GLU A 118 -5.80 -9.05 -6.57
N ALA A 119 -6.25 -9.31 -5.34
CA ALA A 119 -5.47 -10.08 -4.38
C ALA A 119 -5.40 -11.54 -4.79
N ILE A 120 -4.28 -12.18 -4.49
CA ILE A 120 -3.98 -13.60 -4.73
C ILE A 120 -4.03 -14.32 -3.39
N GLY A 121 -4.72 -15.44 -3.31
CA GLY A 121 -4.72 -16.35 -2.16
C GLY A 121 -3.84 -17.56 -2.41
N LEU A 122 -2.94 -17.86 -1.48
CA LEU A 122 -2.29 -19.15 -1.36
C LEU A 122 -3.25 -20.06 -0.57
N PHE A 123 -3.53 -21.25 -1.07
CA PHE A 123 -4.42 -22.21 -0.42
C PHE A 123 -3.89 -23.63 -0.60
N SER A 124 -4.39 -24.55 0.21
CA SER A 124 -4.09 -25.97 0.09
C SER A 124 -5.36 -26.76 -0.25
N TYR A 125 -5.17 -27.86 -0.92
CA TYR A 125 -6.21 -28.87 -1.15
C TYR A 125 -5.57 -30.27 -1.23
N GLU A 126 -6.37 -31.30 -0.99
CA GLU A 126 -5.95 -32.68 -1.12
C GLU A 126 -6.52 -33.27 -2.41
N ASP A 127 -5.69 -33.98 -3.18
CA ASP A 127 -6.12 -34.67 -4.39
C ASP A 127 -6.73 -36.05 -4.09
N GLN A 128 -7.23 -36.73 -5.13
CA GLN A 128 -7.86 -38.05 -4.99
C GLN A 128 -6.90 -39.16 -4.48
N LYS A 129 -5.58 -38.91 -4.51
CA LYS A 129 -4.57 -39.82 -3.98
C LYS A 129 -4.20 -39.52 -2.53
N GLY A 130 -4.79 -38.47 -1.95
CA GLY A 130 -4.47 -38.03 -0.61
C GLY A 130 -3.24 -37.13 -0.51
N ILE A 131 -2.73 -36.62 -1.64
CA ILE A 131 -1.56 -35.72 -1.65
C ILE A 131 -2.02 -34.28 -1.44
N ILE A 132 -1.42 -33.57 -0.48
CA ILE A 132 -1.73 -32.17 -0.22
C ILE A 132 -0.95 -31.29 -1.21
N HIS A 133 -1.68 -30.45 -1.93
CA HIS A 133 -1.16 -29.47 -2.86
C HIS A 133 -1.14 -28.08 -2.22
N LEU A 134 -0.15 -27.26 -2.57
CA LEU A 134 -0.18 -25.82 -2.38
C LEU A 134 -0.43 -25.15 -3.72
N ALA A 135 -1.46 -24.31 -3.79
CA ALA A 135 -1.84 -23.63 -5.02
C ALA A 135 -2.17 -22.17 -4.75
N TYR A 136 -2.14 -21.34 -5.77
CA TYR A 136 -2.57 -19.95 -5.68
C TYR A 136 -3.55 -19.57 -6.77
N ASN A 137 -4.49 -18.70 -6.43
CA ASN A 137 -5.46 -18.17 -7.37
C ASN A 137 -5.92 -16.78 -6.90
N ARG A 138 -6.74 -16.10 -7.70
CA ARG A 138 -7.43 -14.89 -7.26
C ARG A 138 -8.15 -15.16 -5.94
N LEU A 139 -8.02 -14.26 -4.97
CA LEU A 139 -8.53 -14.47 -3.61
C LEU A 139 -10.02 -14.82 -3.57
N LYS A 140 -10.83 -14.25 -4.47
CA LYS A 140 -12.26 -14.56 -4.61
C LYS A 140 -12.55 -16.03 -4.98
N LEU A 141 -11.57 -16.73 -5.57
CA LEU A 141 -11.63 -18.16 -5.93
C LEU A 141 -10.89 -19.04 -4.93
N ALA A 142 -10.34 -18.46 -3.85
CA ALA A 142 -9.62 -19.13 -2.79
C ALA A 142 -10.15 -18.68 -1.41
N PRO A 143 -11.41 -19.03 -1.04
CA PRO A 143 -12.04 -18.53 0.19
C PRO A 143 -11.32 -18.94 1.46
N ASN A 144 -10.64 -20.09 1.45
CA ASN A 144 -9.85 -20.62 2.57
C ASN A 144 -8.34 -20.35 2.37
N ALA A 145 -7.98 -19.17 1.86
CA ALA A 145 -6.59 -18.83 1.65
C ALA A 145 -5.82 -18.83 2.97
N ILE A 146 -4.69 -19.55 2.98
CA ILE A 146 -3.73 -19.62 4.08
C ILE A 146 -3.06 -18.26 4.25
N MET A 147 -2.74 -17.61 3.11
CA MET A 147 -2.14 -16.28 3.06
C MET A 147 -2.59 -15.50 1.84
N LYS A 148 -2.62 -14.17 1.98
CA LYS A 148 -3.01 -13.21 0.95
C LYS A 148 -1.79 -12.46 0.42
N TYR A 149 -1.71 -12.33 -0.91
CA TYR A 149 -0.68 -11.59 -1.63
C TYR A 149 -1.31 -10.55 -2.54
N TYR A 150 -0.53 -9.53 -2.90
CA TYR A 150 -0.99 -8.45 -3.79
C TYR A 150 -0.41 -8.55 -5.21
N SER A 151 0.41 -9.59 -5.48
CA SER A 151 0.85 -9.94 -6.83
C SER A 151 1.10 -11.44 -6.95
N VAL A 152 0.92 -11.97 -8.17
CA VAL A 152 1.26 -13.36 -8.50
C VAL A 152 2.76 -13.62 -8.29
N VAL A 153 3.60 -12.64 -8.64
CA VAL A 153 5.06 -12.76 -8.48
C VAL A 153 5.43 -12.95 -7.02
N GLU A 154 4.89 -12.11 -6.13
CA GLU A 154 5.14 -12.20 -4.69
C GLU A 154 4.71 -13.57 -4.11
N CYS A 155 3.49 -14.02 -4.44
CA CYS A 155 2.99 -15.33 -4.02
C CYS A 155 3.88 -16.47 -4.54
N ARG A 156 4.26 -16.40 -5.81
CA ARG A 156 5.11 -17.41 -6.45
C ARG A 156 6.51 -17.46 -5.81
N THR A 157 7.15 -16.31 -5.59
CA THR A 157 8.47 -16.25 -4.94
C THR A 157 8.42 -16.82 -3.52
N HIS A 158 7.37 -16.52 -2.76
CA HIS A 158 7.22 -17.11 -1.42
C HIS A 158 6.99 -18.62 -1.51
N LEU A 159 6.18 -19.10 -2.44
CA LEU A 159 5.96 -20.54 -2.64
C LEU A 159 7.23 -21.26 -3.10
N GLU A 160 8.07 -20.63 -3.90
CA GLU A 160 9.42 -21.14 -4.26
C GLU A 160 10.33 -21.25 -3.02
N SER A 161 10.28 -20.24 -2.13
CA SER A 161 11.01 -20.29 -0.85
C SER A 161 10.53 -21.42 0.05
N LEU A 162 9.21 -21.63 0.17
CA LEU A 162 8.63 -22.74 0.93
C LEU A 162 9.05 -24.10 0.35
N CYS A 163 9.11 -24.21 -0.99
CA CYS A 163 9.59 -25.43 -1.63
C CYS A 163 11.05 -25.73 -1.27
N ALA A 164 11.91 -24.71 -1.25
CA ALA A 164 13.32 -24.86 -0.90
C ALA A 164 13.51 -25.20 0.59
N GLU A 165 12.82 -24.46 1.48
CA GLU A 165 12.95 -24.61 2.94
C GLU A 165 12.43 -25.96 3.46
N PHE A 166 11.27 -26.40 2.93
CA PHE A 166 10.61 -27.61 3.39
C PHE A 166 10.77 -28.81 2.44
N GLU A 167 11.66 -28.72 1.46
CA GLU A 167 11.92 -29.74 0.43
C GLU A 167 10.62 -30.23 -0.24
N LEU A 168 9.69 -29.28 -0.56
CA LEU A 168 8.41 -29.62 -1.18
C LEU A 168 8.57 -29.87 -2.68
N CYS A 169 7.61 -30.57 -3.26
CA CYS A 169 7.62 -30.87 -4.68
C CYS A 169 7.01 -29.70 -5.50
N PRO A 170 7.79 -29.01 -6.39
CA PRO A 170 7.27 -27.92 -7.19
C PRO A 170 6.10 -28.30 -8.11
N LYS A 171 5.96 -29.59 -8.47
CA LYS A 171 4.81 -30.10 -9.24
C LYS A 171 3.54 -29.99 -8.41
N TYR A 172 3.55 -30.42 -7.16
CA TYR A 172 2.40 -30.36 -6.24
C TYR A 172 2.23 -28.97 -5.60
N CYS A 173 3.20 -28.08 -5.79
CA CYS A 173 3.09 -26.66 -5.47
C CYS A 173 2.70 -25.80 -6.71
N HIS A 174 2.30 -26.38 -7.82
CA HIS A 174 1.89 -25.69 -9.06
C HIS A 174 2.93 -24.69 -9.61
N LEU A 175 4.19 -24.88 -9.26
CA LEU A 175 5.32 -24.10 -9.81
C LEU A 175 5.83 -24.70 -11.12
N GLN A 176 5.64 -26.00 -11.30
CA GLN A 176 5.91 -26.73 -12.53
C GLN A 176 4.64 -27.45 -13.00
N THR A 177 4.17 -27.13 -14.20
CA THR A 177 2.97 -27.69 -14.80
C THR A 177 3.32 -28.54 -16.01
N ASN A 178 2.46 -29.50 -16.36
CA ASN A 178 2.65 -30.37 -17.54
C ASN A 178 3.92 -31.23 -17.50
N VAL A 179 4.37 -31.63 -16.31
CA VAL A 179 5.52 -32.50 -16.12
C VAL A 179 5.11 -33.82 -15.45
N SER A 180 5.68 -34.94 -15.89
CA SER A 180 5.47 -36.24 -15.25
C SER A 180 6.16 -36.27 -13.87
N SER A 181 7.41 -35.78 -13.80
CA SER A 181 8.20 -35.62 -12.58
C SER A 181 8.82 -34.22 -12.53
N CYS A 182 9.06 -33.70 -11.32
CA CYS A 182 9.67 -32.40 -11.14
C CYS A 182 11.20 -32.48 -11.37
N PHE A 183 11.78 -31.39 -11.87
CA PHE A 183 13.22 -31.29 -12.09
C PHE A 183 14.03 -31.26 -10.78
N HIS A 184 13.43 -30.73 -9.70
CA HIS A 184 14.07 -30.58 -8.39
C HIS A 184 14.48 -31.93 -7.73
N PHE A 185 13.82 -33.03 -8.10
CA PHE A 185 14.26 -34.35 -7.63
C PHE A 185 15.65 -34.73 -8.16
N GLN A 186 15.93 -34.40 -9.43
CA GLN A 186 17.25 -34.63 -10.02
C GLN A 186 18.34 -33.78 -9.37
N LEU A 187 17.98 -32.57 -8.91
CA LEU A 187 18.87 -31.66 -8.17
C LEU A 187 18.99 -31.98 -6.69
N LYS A 188 18.28 -33.00 -6.18
CA LYS A 188 18.17 -33.35 -4.77
C LYS A 188 17.56 -32.24 -3.88
N GLU A 189 16.73 -31.39 -4.46
CA GLU A 189 16.03 -30.30 -3.79
C GLU A 189 14.62 -30.71 -3.32
N CYS A 190 14.15 -31.91 -3.64
CA CYS A 190 12.94 -32.52 -3.08
C CYS A 190 13.13 -34.04 -2.93
N LYS A 191 12.29 -34.68 -2.10
CA LYS A 191 12.41 -36.11 -1.77
C LYS A 191 11.74 -37.04 -2.79
N GLY A 192 11.10 -36.50 -3.84
CA GLY A 192 10.65 -37.26 -4.99
C GLY A 192 9.27 -37.91 -4.86
N ILE A 193 8.34 -37.30 -4.13
CA ILE A 193 6.95 -37.76 -4.08
C ILE A 193 6.32 -37.95 -5.47
N CYS A 194 6.66 -37.08 -6.45
CA CYS A 194 6.17 -37.21 -7.82
C CYS A 194 6.87 -38.32 -8.64
N CYS A 195 7.85 -39.02 -8.06
CA CYS A 195 8.62 -40.12 -8.63
C CYS A 195 8.48 -41.39 -7.81
N ASP A 196 7.50 -41.45 -6.92
CA ASP A 196 7.22 -42.58 -5.98
C ASP A 196 8.44 -42.95 -5.12
N LYS A 197 9.27 -41.95 -4.74
CA LYS A 197 10.47 -42.14 -3.89
C LYS A 197 10.22 -41.73 -2.45
N GLU A 198 9.06 -41.22 -2.13
CA GLU A 198 8.64 -40.79 -0.82
C GLU A 198 7.18 -41.19 -0.58
N THR A 199 6.81 -41.48 0.67
CA THR A 199 5.41 -41.77 1.04
C THR A 199 4.56 -40.49 1.08
N ILE A 200 3.27 -40.66 0.87
CA ILE A 200 2.31 -39.53 0.92
C ILE A 200 2.27 -38.94 2.33
N GLU A 201 2.34 -39.78 3.35
CA GLU A 201 2.32 -39.36 4.75
C GLU A 201 3.52 -38.45 5.09
N GLU A 202 4.74 -38.84 4.67
CA GLU A 202 5.95 -38.05 4.92
C GLU A 202 5.92 -36.74 4.21
N TYR A 203 5.49 -36.72 2.94
CA TYR A 203 5.30 -35.49 2.17
C TYR A 203 4.26 -34.57 2.81
N ASN A 204 3.06 -35.09 3.10
CA ASN A 204 1.97 -34.31 3.70
C ASN A 204 2.35 -33.74 5.08
N LYS A 205 3.17 -34.45 5.87
CA LYS A 205 3.68 -33.93 7.13
C LYS A 205 4.50 -32.65 6.92
N ARG A 206 5.39 -32.62 5.91
CA ARG A 206 6.18 -31.42 5.60
C ARG A 206 5.32 -30.30 5.05
N VAL A 207 4.35 -30.61 4.18
CA VAL A 207 3.40 -29.58 3.68
C VAL A 207 2.63 -28.93 4.84
N LYS A 208 2.16 -29.73 5.82
CA LYS A 208 1.47 -29.20 7.00
C LYS A 208 2.37 -28.30 7.85
N VAL A 209 3.66 -28.66 8.02
CA VAL A 209 4.63 -27.79 8.70
C VAL A 209 4.83 -26.49 7.94
N ALA A 210 4.99 -26.55 6.62
CA ALA A 210 5.10 -25.38 5.76
C ALA A 210 3.84 -24.47 5.82
N ILE A 211 2.64 -25.05 5.82
CA ILE A 211 1.38 -24.31 5.99
C ILE A 211 1.36 -23.57 7.34
N ASN A 212 1.76 -24.24 8.40
CA ASN A 212 1.79 -23.64 9.73
C ASN A 212 2.83 -22.51 9.81
N SER A 213 3.98 -22.63 9.13
CA SER A 213 5.00 -21.57 9.12
C SER A 213 4.53 -20.30 8.38
N VAL A 214 3.68 -20.44 7.38
CA VAL A 214 3.15 -19.28 6.60
C VAL A 214 2.34 -18.32 7.48
N GLY A 215 1.63 -18.83 8.50
CA GLY A 215 0.87 -18.02 9.45
C GLY A 215 1.69 -17.47 10.63
N ILE A 216 2.88 -18.01 10.88
CA ILE A 216 3.77 -17.61 11.97
C ILE A 216 4.72 -16.53 11.47
N GLY A 217 4.28 -15.30 11.40
CA GLY A 217 5.15 -14.21 10.96
C GLY A 217 4.41 -12.97 10.44
N ALA A 218 3.11 -13.02 10.42
CA ALA A 218 2.32 -11.82 10.25
C ALA A 218 2.38 -11.01 11.55
N GLU A 219 3.43 -10.19 11.70
CA GLU A 219 3.62 -9.38 12.90
C GLU A 219 2.47 -8.39 13.06
N ASN A 220 1.99 -8.26 14.30
CA ASN A 220 1.13 -7.19 14.72
C ASN A 220 2.01 -5.96 14.99
N ILE A 221 1.84 -4.90 14.20
CA ILE A 221 2.72 -3.73 14.25
C ILE A 221 1.88 -2.47 14.40
N VAL A 222 2.24 -1.64 15.37
CA VAL A 222 1.82 -0.24 15.45
C VAL A 222 2.98 0.64 14.98
N ILE A 223 2.80 1.28 13.84
CA ILE A 223 3.81 2.21 13.31
C ILE A 223 3.45 3.60 13.82
N LYS A 224 4.10 4.01 14.92
CA LYS A 224 3.90 5.32 15.55
C LYS A 224 4.64 6.42 14.81
N GLU A 225 3.96 7.55 14.65
CA GLU A 225 4.40 8.74 13.94
C GLU A 225 3.98 10.01 14.70
N THR A 226 4.49 11.16 14.28
CA THR A 226 4.03 12.47 14.79
C THR A 226 2.56 12.66 14.44
N GLY A 227 1.76 13.10 15.41
CA GLY A 227 0.36 13.46 15.24
C GLY A 227 0.15 14.84 14.60
N ARG A 228 -1.10 15.24 14.48
CA ARG A 228 -1.52 16.53 13.88
C ARG A 228 -1.18 17.72 14.77
N THR A 229 -1.02 17.46 16.06
CA THR A 229 -0.63 18.41 17.10
C THR A 229 0.54 17.89 17.92
N LYS A 230 1.15 18.73 18.75
CA LYS A 230 2.28 18.35 19.61
C LYS A 230 1.93 17.32 20.70
N ASN A 231 0.66 17.25 21.09
CA ASN A 231 0.20 16.36 22.15
C ASN A 231 -0.44 15.08 21.61
N GLU A 232 -0.29 14.81 20.30
CA GLU A 232 -0.95 13.72 19.63
C GLU A 232 0.09 12.81 18.96
N VAL A 233 -0.10 11.50 19.09
CA VAL A 233 0.60 10.46 18.34
C VAL A 233 -0.31 10.00 17.21
N GLY A 234 0.19 10.03 15.98
CA GLY A 234 -0.47 9.40 14.87
C GLY A 234 0.07 7.97 14.69
N PHE A 235 -0.74 7.04 14.23
CA PHE A 235 -0.28 5.67 14.01
C PHE A 235 -0.93 5.01 12.79
N ALA A 236 -0.24 4.01 12.26
CA ALA A 236 -0.79 3.05 11.31
C ALA A 236 -0.79 1.66 11.95
N LEU A 237 -1.91 0.95 11.87
CA LEU A 237 -2.11 -0.36 12.49
C LEU A 237 -2.06 -1.46 11.45
N VAL A 238 -1.23 -2.47 11.71
CA VAL A 238 -1.17 -3.74 10.96
C VAL A 238 -1.40 -4.86 11.96
N LEU A 239 -2.38 -5.72 11.72
CA LEU A 239 -2.64 -6.93 12.51
C LEU A 239 -2.74 -8.13 11.57
N ASP A 240 -2.08 -9.22 11.93
CA ASP A 240 -1.98 -10.41 11.10
C ASP A 240 -1.44 -10.10 9.69
N GLY A 241 -0.49 -9.16 9.58
CA GLY A 241 0.04 -8.67 8.31
C GLY A 241 -0.94 -7.84 7.48
N ILE A 242 -2.15 -7.59 7.97
CA ILE A 242 -3.21 -6.84 7.28
C ILE A 242 -3.27 -5.41 7.82
N TYR A 243 -3.12 -4.44 6.95
CA TYR A 243 -3.32 -3.04 7.31
C TYR A 243 -4.78 -2.79 7.71
N LYS A 244 -4.99 -2.25 8.90
CA LYS A 244 -6.32 -1.96 9.45
C LYS A 244 -6.75 -0.50 9.24
N GLY A 245 -5.79 0.43 9.20
CA GLY A 245 -6.08 1.87 9.04
C GLY A 245 -5.05 2.75 9.73
N ILE A 246 -5.39 4.02 9.84
CA ILE A 246 -4.64 5.03 10.60
C ILE A 246 -5.48 5.52 11.77
N GLY A 247 -4.82 6.01 12.82
CA GLY A 247 -5.49 6.58 13.97
C GLY A 247 -4.65 7.65 14.65
N TYR A 248 -5.25 8.32 15.63
CA TYR A 248 -4.62 9.36 16.42
C TYR A 248 -5.04 9.22 17.88
N LEU A 249 -4.08 9.40 18.79
CA LEU A 249 -4.25 9.29 20.24
C LEU A 249 -3.55 10.45 20.92
N ASP A 250 -4.08 10.91 22.05
CA ASP A 250 -3.29 11.73 22.94
C ASP A 250 -2.10 10.94 23.50
N ILE A 251 -0.97 11.60 23.75
CA ILE A 251 0.26 10.94 24.25
C ILE A 251 -0.03 10.10 25.49
N SER A 252 -0.84 10.63 26.43
CA SER A 252 -1.22 9.90 27.65
C SER A 252 -2.03 8.63 27.39
N GLN A 253 -2.84 8.60 26.35
CA GLN A 253 -3.57 7.40 25.94
C GLN A 253 -2.63 6.38 25.29
N ASP A 254 -1.71 6.85 24.43
CA ASP A 254 -0.73 5.99 23.77
C ASP A 254 0.18 5.28 24.78
N GLU A 255 0.61 5.98 25.84
CA GLU A 255 1.42 5.42 26.93
C GLU A 255 0.68 4.35 27.74
N SER A 256 -0.65 4.32 27.71
CA SER A 256 -1.47 3.33 28.41
C SER A 256 -1.73 2.05 27.63
N LEU A 257 -1.39 2.01 26.34
CA LEU A 257 -1.62 0.85 25.46
C LEU A 257 -0.35 -0.02 25.36
N GLU A 258 -0.50 -1.29 25.74
CA GLU A 258 0.62 -2.24 25.77
C GLU A 258 0.69 -3.10 24.51
N ASN A 259 -0.47 -3.48 23.96
CA ASN A 259 -0.54 -4.42 22.85
C ASN A 259 -1.04 -3.76 21.57
N PRO A 260 -0.55 -4.18 20.38
CA PRO A 260 -1.03 -3.68 19.09
C PRO A 260 -2.56 -3.79 18.91
N GLU A 261 -3.17 -4.83 19.47
CA GLU A 261 -4.62 -5.09 19.38
C GLU A 261 -5.45 -3.99 20.04
N ASP A 262 -4.93 -3.34 21.09
CA ASP A 262 -5.63 -2.27 21.81
C ASP A 262 -5.86 -1.05 20.92
N TYR A 263 -4.99 -0.83 19.92
CA TYR A 263 -5.10 0.27 18.96
C TYR A 263 -6.28 0.12 18.00
N GLN A 264 -6.92 -1.06 17.90
CA GLN A 264 -8.08 -1.27 17.04
C GLN A 264 -9.27 -0.36 17.38
N PHE A 265 -9.40 0.03 18.64
CA PHE A 265 -10.49 0.91 19.12
C PHE A 265 -10.33 2.36 18.66
N PHE A 266 -9.14 2.74 18.24
CA PHE A 266 -8.78 4.12 17.87
C PHE A 266 -8.45 4.28 16.39
N VAL A 267 -8.46 3.19 15.61
CA VAL A 267 -8.15 3.23 14.20
C VAL A 267 -9.36 3.65 13.37
N GLU A 268 -9.16 4.54 12.41
CA GLU A 268 -10.11 4.75 11.33
C GLU A 268 -9.93 3.64 10.28
N PRO A 269 -10.90 2.72 10.14
CA PRO A 269 -10.72 1.55 9.29
C PRO A 269 -10.50 1.93 7.82
N LYS A 270 -9.48 1.37 7.20
CA LYS A 270 -9.17 1.53 5.78
C LYS A 270 -8.91 0.16 5.14
N LYS A 271 -9.22 0.05 3.84
CA LYS A 271 -9.01 -1.20 3.11
C LYS A 271 -7.54 -1.44 2.83
N ASP A 272 -7.07 -2.60 3.22
CA ASP A 272 -5.77 -3.10 2.84
C ASP A 272 -5.69 -3.40 1.33
N ASN A 273 -4.58 -3.03 0.69
CA ASN A 273 -4.35 -3.26 -0.72
C ASN A 273 -2.85 -3.18 -1.05
N ARG A 274 -2.49 -3.57 -2.30
CA ARG A 274 -1.10 -3.62 -2.77
C ARG A 274 -0.33 -2.30 -2.57
N ASP A 275 -0.96 -1.15 -2.83
CA ASP A 275 -0.26 0.14 -2.74
C ASP A 275 0.06 0.47 -1.29
N VAL A 276 -0.88 0.22 -0.38
CA VAL A 276 -0.70 0.40 1.07
C VAL A 276 0.41 -0.51 1.59
N GLN A 277 0.42 -1.79 1.23
CA GLN A 277 1.48 -2.73 1.63
C GLN A 277 2.85 -2.30 1.11
N ARG A 278 2.94 -1.80 -0.12
CA ARG A 278 4.19 -1.23 -0.67
C ARG A 278 4.66 -0.01 0.10
N ILE A 279 3.74 0.89 0.50
CA ILE A 279 4.06 2.07 1.30
C ILE A 279 4.64 1.63 2.65
N ILE A 280 3.96 0.73 3.36
CA ILE A 280 4.37 0.22 4.68
C ILE A 280 5.72 -0.48 4.59
N THR A 281 5.87 -1.45 3.67
CA THR A 281 7.12 -2.20 3.49
C THR A 281 8.30 -1.27 3.15
N SER A 282 8.09 -0.29 2.25
CA SER A 282 9.14 0.66 1.87
C SER A 282 9.52 1.56 3.05
N TYR A 283 8.54 1.95 3.86
CA TYR A 283 8.77 2.76 5.06
C TYR A 283 9.58 1.98 6.11
N LEU A 284 9.18 0.75 6.42
CA LEU A 284 9.87 -0.10 7.42
C LEU A 284 11.33 -0.37 6.99
N LYS A 285 11.56 -0.75 5.74
CA LYS A 285 12.92 -0.94 5.19
C LYS A 285 13.78 0.31 5.29
N LYS A 286 13.20 1.49 5.04
CA LYS A 286 13.91 2.77 5.19
C LYS A 286 14.28 3.03 6.65
N LYS A 287 13.37 2.75 7.58
CA LYS A 287 13.57 2.93 9.02
C LYS A 287 14.65 1.98 9.58
N GLU A 288 14.62 0.71 9.14
CA GLU A 288 15.66 -0.28 9.47
C GLU A 288 17.04 0.15 8.97
N LYS A 289 17.12 0.58 7.69
CA LYS A 289 18.38 1.07 7.12
C LYS A 289 18.94 2.29 7.87
N LEU A 290 18.08 3.22 8.28
CA LEU A 290 18.50 4.39 9.08
C LEU A 290 19.04 3.95 10.44
N LYS A 291 18.35 3.04 11.13
CA LYS A 291 18.84 2.47 12.41
C LYS A 291 20.17 1.75 12.26
N ALA A 292 20.37 0.96 11.20
CA ALA A 292 21.64 0.26 10.93
C ALA A 292 22.80 1.24 10.65
N ILE A 293 22.53 2.37 10.00
CA ILE A 293 23.51 3.45 9.80
C ILE A 293 23.85 4.14 11.13
N GLU A 294 22.83 4.48 11.95
CA GLU A 294 23.02 5.11 13.25
C GLU A 294 23.82 4.22 14.23
N ASN A 295 23.62 2.89 14.15
CA ASN A 295 24.36 1.89 14.92
C ASN A 295 25.77 1.57 14.37
N GLY A 296 26.16 2.15 13.21
CA GLY A 296 27.48 1.94 12.59
C GLY A 296 27.64 0.59 11.88
N GLU A 297 26.54 -0.15 11.64
CA GLU A 297 26.54 -1.47 10.99
C GLU A 297 26.69 -1.39 9.46
N ILE A 298 26.33 -0.25 8.86
CA ILE A 298 26.43 0.02 7.41
C ILE A 298 27.02 1.42 7.20
N SER A 299 28.11 1.53 6.42
CA SER A 299 28.62 2.81 5.92
C SER A 299 27.83 3.28 4.68
N ILE A 300 27.68 4.59 4.53
CA ILE A 300 26.98 5.26 3.41
C ILE A 300 27.74 5.06 2.11
#